data_dad3701ddb87838216ebb8c669f4921f
#
_entry.id   dad3701ddb87838216ebb8c669f4921f
#
_cell.length_a   1.000
_cell.length_b   1.000
_cell.length_c   1.000
_cell.angle_alpha   90.00
_cell.angle_beta   90.00
_cell.angle_gamma   90.00
#
_symmetry.space_group_name_H-M   'P 1'
#
loop_
_entity.id
_entity.type
_entity.pdbx_description
1 polymer ?
#
loop_
_entity_poly.entity_id
_entity_poly.type
_entity_poly.pdbx_seq_one_letter_code
_entity_poly.pdbx_strand_id
1 'polypeptide(L)' 'HTLKFKTNINCGGCVKAVTLTLNQEIGAGNWQVDTASPDKTLTVSCTLPQQQVVALVEEAGFRAEPVG' A
#
# COMPACT_ATOMS: atom_id res chain seq x y z
N HIS A 1 -1.72 14.99 0.12
CA HIS A 1 -2.62 14.24 0.99
C HIS A 1 -2.01 12.92 1.40
N THR A 2 -2.27 12.53 2.62
CA THR A 2 -1.83 11.24 3.14
C THR A 2 -3.04 10.31 3.22
N LEU A 3 -2.93 9.17 2.55
CA LEU A 3 -3.98 8.16 2.56
C LEU A 3 -3.49 6.96 3.38
N LYS A 4 -4.39 6.38 4.15
CA LYS A 4 -4.08 5.19 4.93
C LYS A 4 -5.02 4.07 4.53
N PHE A 5 -4.46 2.88 4.44
CA PHE A 5 -5.19 1.70 4.03
C PHE A 5 -4.88 0.54 4.97
N LYS A 6 -5.89 -0.24 5.26
CA LYS A 6 -5.73 -1.48 6.00
C LYS A 6 -5.50 -2.59 4.98
N THR A 7 -4.41 -3.33 5.10
CA THR A 7 -4.05 -4.36 4.13
C THR A 7 -3.86 -5.71 4.79
N ASN A 8 -3.70 -6.74 3.96
CA ASN A 8 -3.36 -8.08 4.42
C ASN A 8 -1.91 -8.46 4.07
N ILE A 9 -1.07 -7.48 3.90
CA ILE A 9 0.35 -7.71 3.60
C ILE A 9 1.05 -8.11 4.90
N ASN A 10 1.24 -9.40 5.12
CA ASN A 10 1.73 -9.90 6.39
C ASN A 10 3.01 -10.73 6.30
N CYS A 11 3.71 -10.70 5.19
CA CYS A 11 4.97 -11.43 5.05
C CYS A 11 5.99 -10.60 4.27
N GLY A 12 7.27 -10.94 4.42
CA GLY A 12 8.34 -10.21 3.76
C GLY A 12 8.29 -10.30 2.24
N GLY A 13 7.92 -11.48 1.71
CA GLY A 13 7.76 -11.65 0.28
C GLY A 13 6.61 -10.83 -0.27
N CYS A 14 5.55 -10.69 0.52
CA CYS A 14 4.40 -9.87 0.14
C CYS A 14 4.80 -8.40 0.05
N VAL A 15 5.57 -7.92 1.03
CA VAL A 15 6.06 -6.54 1.01
C VAL A 15 6.90 -6.29 -0.23
N LYS A 16 7.75 -7.24 -0.61
CA LYS A 16 8.56 -7.09 -1.81
C LYS A 16 7.71 -6.95 -3.06
N ALA A 17 6.66 -7.76 -3.17
CA ALA A 17 5.78 -7.73 -4.34
C ALA A 17 5.10 -6.37 -4.48
N VAL A 18 4.54 -5.84 -3.39
CA VAL A 18 3.90 -4.52 -3.45
C VAL A 18 4.94 -3.42 -3.63
N THR A 19 6.17 -3.61 -3.12
CA THR A 19 7.21 -2.61 -3.27
C THR A 19 7.48 -2.31 -4.73
N LEU A 20 7.62 -3.35 -5.55
CA LEU A 20 7.87 -3.17 -6.98
C LEU A 20 6.74 -2.40 -7.64
N THR A 21 5.50 -2.79 -7.37
CA THR A 21 4.33 -2.16 -7.96
C THR A 21 4.21 -0.71 -7.52
N LEU A 22 4.31 -0.45 -6.23
CA LEU A 22 4.12 0.88 -5.70
C LEU A 22 5.25 1.83 -6.07
N ASN A 23 6.48 1.33 -6.15
CA ASN A 23 7.61 2.15 -6.59
C ASN A 23 7.45 2.60 -8.03
N GLN A 24 6.87 1.78 -8.89
CA GLN A 24 6.65 2.14 -10.28
C GLN A 24 5.56 3.19 -10.43
N GLU A 25 4.50 3.08 -9.64
CA GLU A 25 3.32 3.91 -9.83
C GLU A 25 3.31 5.14 -8.92
N ILE A 26 3.81 5.00 -7.71
CA ILE A 26 3.78 6.07 -6.71
C ILE A 26 5.16 6.69 -6.52
N GLY A 27 6.19 5.86 -6.58
CA GLY A 27 7.56 6.29 -6.36
C GLY A 27 8.05 5.92 -4.97
N ALA A 28 9.32 5.50 -4.91
CA ALA A 28 9.95 5.15 -3.64
C ALA A 28 9.97 6.37 -2.72
N GLY A 29 9.59 6.19 -1.48
CA GLY A 29 9.58 7.26 -0.50
C GLY A 29 8.24 7.97 -0.35
N ASN A 30 7.28 7.68 -1.24
CA ASN A 30 5.96 8.29 -1.15
C ASN A 30 4.94 7.34 -0.53
N TRP A 31 5.37 6.19 -0.07
CA TRP A 31 4.49 5.22 0.56
C TRP A 31 5.27 4.43 1.60
N GLN A 32 4.54 3.84 2.53
CA GLN A 32 5.14 3.06 3.61
C GLN A 32 4.15 2.02 4.10
N VAL A 33 4.64 0.80 4.36
CA VAL A 33 3.82 -0.26 4.94
C VAL A 33 4.29 -0.50 6.37
N ASP A 34 3.37 -0.45 7.31
CA ASP A 34 3.66 -0.73 8.72
C ASP A 34 3.30 -2.19 9.02
N THR A 35 4.27 -3.07 8.86
CA THR A 35 4.07 -4.50 9.10
C THR A 35 4.09 -4.85 10.58
N ALA A 36 4.51 -3.94 11.44
CA ALA A 36 4.47 -4.16 12.88
C ALA A 36 3.07 -3.97 13.45
N SER A 37 2.22 -3.25 12.72
CA SER A 37 0.83 -3.05 13.13
C SER A 37 0.00 -4.29 12.81
N PRO A 38 -0.97 -4.65 13.67
CA PRO A 38 -1.89 -5.76 13.36
C PRO A 38 -2.67 -5.55 12.08
N ASP A 39 -2.93 -4.29 11.74
CA ASP A 39 -3.70 -3.94 10.53
C ASP A 39 -2.84 -3.86 9.28
N LYS A 40 -1.53 -4.00 9.41
CA LYS A 40 -0.60 -3.88 8.27
C LYS A 40 -0.91 -2.62 7.46
N THR A 41 -0.91 -1.49 8.14
CA THR A 41 -1.34 -0.22 7.55
C THR A 41 -0.41 0.24 6.44
N LEU A 42 -0.98 0.54 5.29
CA LEU A 42 -0.26 1.17 4.18
C LEU A 42 -0.54 2.65 4.21
N THR A 43 0.51 3.46 4.31
CA THR A 43 0.41 4.91 4.26
C THR A 43 0.96 5.39 2.92
N VAL A 44 0.18 6.17 2.20
CA VAL A 44 0.57 6.69 0.89
C VAL A 44 0.46 8.21 0.91
N SER A 45 1.53 8.87 0.49
CA SER A 45 1.59 10.32 0.39
C SER A 45 1.76 10.69 -1.08
N CYS A 46 0.65 10.79 -1.81
CA CYS A 46 0.68 11.09 -3.23
C CYS A 46 -0.62 11.77 -3.65
N THR A 47 -0.69 12.16 -4.93
CA THR A 47 -1.87 12.81 -5.48
C THR A 47 -2.86 11.86 -6.13
N LEU A 48 -2.55 10.56 -6.15
CA LEU A 48 -3.45 9.57 -6.73
C LEU A 48 -4.69 9.37 -5.86
N PRO A 49 -5.85 9.12 -6.49
CA PRO A 49 -7.06 8.82 -5.72
C PRO A 49 -6.94 7.47 -5.01
N GLN A 50 -7.67 7.33 -3.91
CA GLN A 50 -7.60 6.10 -3.13
C GLN A 50 -7.97 4.86 -3.96
N GLN A 51 -8.89 5.00 -4.89
CA GLN A 51 -9.28 3.89 -5.77
C GLN A 51 -8.11 3.38 -6.59
N GLN A 52 -7.27 4.30 -7.05
CA GLN A 52 -6.09 3.93 -7.81
C GLN A 52 -5.11 3.13 -6.96
N VAL A 53 -4.89 3.58 -5.73
CA VAL A 53 -3.98 2.88 -4.82
C VAL A 53 -4.52 1.49 -4.48
N VAL A 54 -5.81 1.38 -4.23
CA VAL A 54 -6.44 0.09 -3.96
C VAL A 54 -6.26 -0.84 -5.16
N ALA A 55 -6.45 -0.34 -6.37
CA ALA A 55 -6.29 -1.15 -7.58
C ALA A 55 -4.84 -1.64 -7.72
N LEU A 56 -3.87 -0.79 -7.41
CA LEU A 56 -2.46 -1.19 -7.48
C LEU A 56 -2.14 -2.31 -6.51
N VAL A 57 -2.65 -2.22 -5.29
CA VAL A 57 -2.44 -3.26 -4.28
C VAL A 57 -3.12 -4.55 -4.70
N GLU A 58 -4.31 -4.47 -5.26
CA GLU A 58 -5.04 -5.65 -5.72
C GLU A 58 -4.33 -6.32 -6.89
N GLU A 59 -3.73 -5.55 -7.78
CA GLU A 59 -2.95 -6.10 -8.88
C GLU A 59 -1.75 -6.90 -8.37
N ALA A 60 -1.21 -6.51 -7.24
CA ALA A 60 -0.11 -7.24 -6.61
C ALA A 60 -0.58 -8.52 -5.90
N GLY A 61 -1.89 -8.74 -5.83
CA GLY A 61 -2.47 -9.93 -5.22
C GLY A 61 -2.85 -9.74 -3.76
N PHE A 62 -3.03 -8.51 -3.31
CA PHE A 62 -3.37 -8.21 -1.91
C PHE A 62 -4.63 -7.36 -1.85
N ARG A 63 -5.04 -7.05 -0.62
CA ARG A 63 -6.20 -6.21 -0.39
C ARG A 63 -5.81 -4.92 0.30
N ALA A 64 -6.50 -3.84 -0.03
CA ALA A 64 -6.34 -2.57 0.64
C ALA A 64 -7.71 -1.96 0.88
N GLU A 65 -7.95 -1.54 2.13
CA GLU A 65 -9.21 -0.88 2.49
C GLU A 65 -8.89 0.51 3.02
N PRO A 66 -9.51 1.56 2.47
CA PRO A 66 -9.26 2.91 2.95
C PRO A 66 -9.65 3.04 4.43
N VAL A 67 -8.78 3.65 5.22
CA VAL A 67 -9.03 3.90 6.64
C VAL A 67 -8.90 5.39 6.90
N GLY A 68 -9.93 5.95 7.41
CA GLY A 68 -9.95 7.36 7.75
C GLY A 68 -10.34 8.23 6.61
#